data_3a82c139c63f3a00272a585915447412
#
_entry.id   3a82c139c63f3a00272a585915447412
#
_cell.length_a   1.000
_cell.length_b   1.000
_cell.length_c   1.000
_cell.angle_alpha   90.00
_cell.angle_beta   90.00
_cell.angle_gamma   90.00
#
_symmetry.space_group_name_H-M   'P 1'
#
loop_
_entity.id
_entity.type
_entity.pdbx_description
1 polymer ?
#
loop_
_entity_poly.entity_id
_entity_poly.type
_entity_poly.pdbx_seq_one_letter_code
_entity_poly.pdbx_strand_id
1 'polypeptide(L)'
;MIVASPGTILQILEVSKDCELEMLAFTNSLMEGWQKEMLLQMFLQGRLYVQLDLDEKEEKRIQSFFDMLWNVVHDEPFPREMVRSLISALFHQIHAYRMQEMSEDRQQRTRQEEVFNRFLLLVNKYAIRERSIVFYAEKLYLTPRYLSTLIRQTSGRTVMDWVNEAVIQEAKLLLRHSDKLVYQIADDLNFPNASFFCKYFRRLTGKTPHEYRLGE
;
A
#
# COMPACT_ATOMS: atom_id res chain seq x y z
N MET A 1 -0.75 -12.92 13.32
CA MET A 1 -1.18 -11.51 13.15
C MET A 1 -1.51 -11.22 11.70
N ILE A 2 -2.54 -10.39 11.42
CA ILE A 2 -2.89 -9.96 10.05
C ILE A 2 -2.75 -8.45 9.95
N VAL A 3 -2.05 -7.98 8.91
CA VAL A 3 -1.96 -6.56 8.56
C VAL A 3 -2.62 -6.36 7.21
N ALA A 4 -3.68 -5.56 7.16
CA ALA A 4 -4.46 -5.30 5.96
C ALA A 4 -4.15 -3.93 5.34
N SER A 5 -4.13 -3.86 4.00
CA SER A 5 -3.95 -2.61 3.27
C SER A 5 -5.22 -1.74 3.33
N PRO A 6 -5.10 -0.42 3.16
CA PRO A 6 -6.26 0.46 3.07
C PRO A 6 -7.24 0.01 1.98
N GLY A 7 -8.53 -0.02 2.32
CA GLY A 7 -9.59 -0.46 1.40
C GLY A 7 -9.82 -1.97 1.35
N THR A 8 -9.07 -2.77 2.11
CA THR A 8 -9.33 -4.20 2.26
C THR A 8 -10.59 -4.43 3.08
N ILE A 9 -11.48 -5.30 2.59
CA ILE A 9 -12.65 -5.76 3.34
C ILE A 9 -12.27 -7.07 4.02
N LEU A 10 -12.33 -7.08 5.34
CA LEU A 10 -12.15 -8.28 6.15
C LEU A 10 -13.51 -8.77 6.61
N GLN A 11 -13.79 -10.06 6.42
CA GLN A 11 -15.00 -10.71 6.88
C GLN A 11 -14.63 -11.86 7.81
N ILE A 12 -15.12 -11.81 9.04
CA ILE A 12 -15.01 -12.91 9.99
C ILE A 12 -16.12 -13.92 9.65
N LEU A 13 -15.74 -15.11 9.26
CA LEU A 13 -16.69 -16.17 8.87
C LEU A 13 -17.05 -17.07 10.05
N GLU A 14 -16.06 -17.43 10.86
CA GLU A 14 -16.23 -18.28 12.03
C GLU A 14 -15.32 -17.80 13.16
N VAL A 15 -15.76 -17.93 14.38
CA VAL A 15 -15.00 -17.55 15.60
C VAL A 15 -15.14 -18.69 16.61
N SER A 16 -14.02 -19.14 17.15
CA SER A 16 -14.05 -20.07 18.31
C SER A 16 -14.58 -19.36 19.56
N LYS A 17 -15.09 -20.11 20.53
CA LYS A 17 -15.66 -19.53 21.77
C LYS A 17 -14.62 -18.79 22.61
N ASP A 18 -13.35 -19.16 22.46
CA ASP A 18 -12.20 -18.63 23.21
C ASP A 18 -11.33 -17.70 22.34
N CYS A 19 -11.90 -17.15 21.25
CA CYS A 19 -11.18 -16.25 20.37
C CYS A 19 -11.13 -14.85 20.99
N GLU A 20 -9.95 -14.36 21.25
CA GLU A 20 -9.68 -12.96 21.56
C GLU A 20 -9.15 -12.25 20.29
N LEU A 21 -9.74 -11.13 19.95
CA LEU A 21 -9.36 -10.34 18.77
C LEU A 21 -9.10 -8.91 19.18
N GLU A 22 -7.89 -8.44 18.97
CA GLU A 22 -7.54 -7.02 19.05
C GLU A 22 -7.38 -6.42 17.66
N MET A 23 -7.92 -5.25 17.44
CA MET A 23 -7.86 -4.57 16.15
C MET A 23 -7.42 -3.12 16.32
N LEU A 24 -6.37 -2.74 15.59
CA LEU A 24 -5.95 -1.36 15.42
C LEU A 24 -6.34 -0.87 14.03
N ALA A 25 -7.22 0.12 13.97
CA ALA A 25 -7.61 0.79 12.74
C ALA A 25 -7.36 2.30 12.84
N PHE A 26 -6.82 2.89 11.77
CA PHE A 26 -6.53 4.31 11.72
C PHE A 26 -6.68 4.86 10.30
N THR A 27 -6.88 6.17 10.20
CA THR A 27 -7.05 6.84 8.92
C THR A 27 -5.71 7.20 8.27
N ASN A 28 -5.71 7.36 6.95
CA ASN A 28 -4.51 7.80 6.20
C ASN A 28 -4.00 9.17 6.69
N SER A 29 -4.87 10.04 7.22
CA SER A 29 -4.47 11.35 7.75
C SER A 29 -3.55 11.26 8.96
N LEU A 30 -3.61 10.17 9.72
CA LEU A 30 -2.68 9.91 10.82
C LEU A 30 -1.29 9.54 10.29
N MET A 31 -1.23 9.02 9.07
CA MET A 31 -0.03 8.54 8.39
C MET A 31 0.60 9.56 7.44
N GLU A 32 0.09 10.80 7.37
CA GLU A 32 0.67 11.85 6.54
C GLU A 32 2.15 12.09 6.90
N GLY A 33 3.00 12.04 5.87
CA GLY A 33 4.46 12.17 6.03
C GLY A 33 5.21 10.86 6.32
N TRP A 34 4.51 9.73 6.41
CA TRP A 34 5.17 8.43 6.52
C TRP A 34 5.79 8.01 5.19
N GLN A 35 6.88 7.26 5.31
CA GLN A 35 7.56 6.71 4.15
C GLN A 35 6.61 5.75 3.44
N LYS A 36 6.03 6.22 2.33
CA LYS A 36 5.22 5.39 1.41
C LYS A 36 5.94 4.09 1.04
N GLU A 37 7.28 4.12 1.03
CA GLU A 37 8.14 2.98 0.76
C GLU A 37 7.96 1.83 1.75
N MET A 38 7.79 2.11 3.03
CA MET A 38 7.66 1.06 4.05
C MET A 38 6.32 0.33 3.96
N LEU A 39 5.21 1.06 3.84
CA LEU A 39 3.89 0.46 3.64
C LEU A 39 3.84 -0.35 2.34
N LEU A 40 4.49 0.14 1.29
CA LEU A 40 4.57 -0.54 0.02
C LEU A 40 5.43 -1.81 0.08
N GLN A 41 6.54 -1.78 0.81
CA GLN A 41 7.34 -2.97 1.05
C GLN A 41 6.56 -4.03 1.84
N MET A 42 5.69 -3.62 2.76
CA MET A 42 4.83 -4.56 3.49
C MET A 42 3.81 -5.24 2.58
N PHE A 43 3.23 -4.51 1.63
CA PHE A 43 2.22 -5.02 0.70
C PHE A 43 2.78 -5.32 -0.70
N LEU A 44 4.11 -5.49 -0.84
CA LEU A 44 4.73 -6.00 -2.06
C LEU A 44 4.06 -7.32 -2.45
N GLN A 45 3.81 -7.50 -3.73
CA GLN A 45 3.10 -8.62 -4.36
C GLN A 45 1.59 -8.39 -4.57
N GLY A 46 1.06 -7.17 -4.36
CA GLY A 46 -0.37 -6.89 -4.58
C GLY A 46 -1.29 -7.64 -3.63
N ARG A 47 -0.76 -8.14 -2.53
CA ARG A 47 -1.58 -8.76 -1.48
C ARG A 47 -2.35 -7.68 -0.74
N LEU A 48 -3.64 -7.91 -0.56
CA LEU A 48 -4.51 -7.03 0.23
C LEU A 48 -4.20 -7.12 1.73
N TYR A 49 -3.54 -8.17 2.16
CA TYR A 49 -3.13 -8.37 3.55
C TYR A 49 -1.82 -9.16 3.63
N VAL A 50 -1.18 -9.03 4.77
CA VAL A 50 0.00 -9.82 5.17
C VAL A 50 -0.36 -10.58 6.43
N GLN A 51 -0.14 -11.88 6.42
CA GLN A 51 -0.19 -12.72 7.61
C GLN A 51 1.23 -12.93 8.10
N LEU A 52 1.42 -12.84 9.41
CA LEU A 52 2.66 -13.13 10.11
C LEU A 52 2.39 -14.18 11.17
N ASP A 53 3.16 -15.24 11.16
CA ASP A 53 3.16 -16.25 12.21
C ASP A 53 4.22 -15.85 13.25
N LEU A 54 3.75 -15.33 14.38
CA LEU A 54 4.60 -14.79 15.44
C LEU A 54 4.88 -15.86 16.49
N ASP A 55 6.10 -15.89 16.99
CA ASP A 55 6.41 -16.67 18.19
C ASP A 55 5.87 -15.97 19.46
N GLU A 56 5.90 -16.66 20.60
CA GLU A 56 5.36 -16.14 21.88
C GLU A 56 6.05 -14.83 22.33
N LYS A 57 7.32 -14.65 22.03
CA LYS A 57 8.09 -13.45 22.38
C LYS A 57 7.72 -12.27 21.47
N GLU A 58 7.53 -12.54 20.21
CA GLU A 58 7.11 -11.57 19.20
C GLU A 58 5.67 -11.12 19.45
N GLU A 59 4.80 -12.06 19.78
CA GLU A 59 3.41 -11.79 20.18
C GLU A 59 3.35 -10.86 21.40
N LYS A 60 4.07 -11.16 22.47
CA LYS A 60 4.17 -10.30 23.66
C LYS A 60 4.68 -8.90 23.33
N ARG A 61 5.60 -8.79 22.38
CA ARG A 61 6.13 -7.48 21.95
C ARG A 61 5.08 -6.68 21.18
N ILE A 62 4.34 -7.32 20.28
CA ILE A 62 3.22 -6.67 19.56
C ILE A 62 2.15 -6.25 20.57
N GLN A 63 1.79 -7.10 21.52
CA GLN A 63 0.83 -6.80 22.56
C GLN A 63 1.22 -5.54 23.34
N SER A 64 2.50 -5.38 23.69
CA SER A 64 2.97 -4.18 24.39
C SER A 64 2.72 -2.88 23.60
N PHE A 65 2.74 -2.91 22.27
CA PHE A 65 2.36 -1.75 21.45
C PHE A 65 0.86 -1.47 21.53
N PHE A 66 0.03 -2.50 21.51
CA PHE A 66 -1.42 -2.35 21.66
C PHE A 66 -1.77 -1.77 23.02
N ASP A 67 -1.17 -2.27 24.09
CA ASP A 67 -1.37 -1.76 25.46
C ASP A 67 -0.97 -0.29 25.58
N MET A 68 0.21 0.09 25.04
CA MET A 68 0.65 1.48 25.02
C MET A 68 -0.28 2.38 24.22
N LEU A 69 -0.70 1.93 23.02
CA LEU A 69 -1.65 2.68 22.18
C LEU A 69 -2.99 2.83 22.89
N TRP A 70 -3.51 1.76 23.50
CA TRP A 70 -4.76 1.79 24.25
C TRP A 70 -4.74 2.80 25.38
N ASN A 71 -3.66 2.86 26.13
CA ASN A 71 -3.51 3.82 27.23
C ASN A 71 -3.46 5.27 26.72
N VAL A 72 -2.77 5.51 25.61
CA VAL A 72 -2.51 6.86 25.10
C VAL A 72 -3.67 7.44 24.29
N VAL A 73 -4.46 6.61 23.58
CA VAL A 73 -5.57 7.12 22.74
C VAL A 73 -6.72 7.72 23.56
N HIS A 74 -6.78 7.45 24.86
CA HIS A 74 -7.80 7.96 25.76
C HIS A 74 -7.36 9.23 26.53
N ASP A 75 -6.11 9.69 26.32
CA ASP A 75 -5.63 10.92 26.97
C ASP A 75 -6.28 12.17 26.38
N GLU A 76 -6.56 13.14 27.23
CA GLU A 76 -7.07 14.46 26.85
C GLU A 76 -6.07 15.57 27.24
N PRO A 77 -5.60 16.41 26.30
CA PRO A 77 -5.93 16.42 24.86
C PRO A 77 -5.30 15.24 24.10
N PHE A 78 -5.97 14.76 23.03
CA PHE A 78 -5.51 13.63 22.23
C PHE A 78 -4.08 13.84 21.72
N PRO A 79 -3.11 13.01 22.14
CA PRO A 79 -1.69 13.21 21.86
C PRO A 79 -1.30 12.65 20.47
N ARG A 80 -1.73 13.34 19.41
CA ARG A 80 -1.62 12.89 18.01
C ARG A 80 -0.20 12.43 17.62
N GLU A 81 0.83 13.20 17.99
CA GLU A 81 2.22 12.89 17.62
C GLU A 81 2.77 11.67 18.37
N MET A 82 2.33 11.46 19.60
CA MET A 82 2.70 10.27 20.37
C MET A 82 2.07 9.01 19.76
N VAL A 83 0.76 9.05 19.46
CA VAL A 83 0.06 7.95 18.79
C VAL A 83 0.69 7.65 17.44
N ARG A 84 1.03 8.67 16.66
CA ARG A 84 1.76 8.54 15.40
C ARG A 84 3.09 7.81 15.56
N SER A 85 3.86 8.21 16.56
CA SER A 85 5.18 7.62 16.83
C SER A 85 5.07 6.16 17.26
N LEU A 86 4.10 5.82 18.09
CA LEU A 86 3.84 4.44 18.52
C LEU A 86 3.41 3.55 17.33
N ILE A 87 2.50 4.03 16.50
CA ILE A 87 2.09 3.32 15.26
C ILE A 87 3.31 3.16 14.34
N SER A 88 4.16 4.19 14.20
CA SER A 88 5.41 4.10 13.43
C SER A 88 6.33 3.01 13.95
N ALA A 89 6.56 2.97 15.24
CA ALA A 89 7.41 1.98 15.87
C ALA A 89 6.83 0.56 15.71
N LEU A 90 5.51 0.39 15.86
CA LEU A 90 4.82 -0.87 15.61
C LEU A 90 5.03 -1.36 14.15
N PHE A 91 4.87 -0.47 13.17
CA PHE A 91 5.09 -0.83 11.77
C PHE A 91 6.55 -1.18 11.46
N HIS A 92 7.52 -0.49 12.06
CA HIS A 92 8.93 -0.87 11.94
C HIS A 92 9.20 -2.26 12.54
N GLN A 93 8.57 -2.59 13.67
CA GLN A 93 8.68 -3.91 14.27
C GLN A 93 8.08 -5.00 13.37
N ILE A 94 6.87 -4.77 12.85
CA ILE A 94 6.20 -5.68 11.91
C ILE A 94 7.05 -5.88 10.64
N HIS A 95 7.61 -4.79 10.11
CA HIS A 95 8.50 -4.87 8.95
C HIS A 95 9.75 -5.70 9.24
N ALA A 96 10.34 -5.54 10.44
CA ALA A 96 11.51 -6.33 10.84
C ALA A 96 11.19 -7.84 10.91
N TYR A 97 10.06 -8.23 11.48
CA TYR A 97 9.61 -9.62 11.53
C TYR A 97 9.39 -10.18 10.12
N ARG A 98 8.72 -9.43 9.27
CA ARG A 98 8.53 -9.84 7.88
C ARG A 98 9.85 -10.02 7.13
N MET A 99 10.82 -9.13 7.34
CA MET A 99 12.14 -9.25 6.71
C MET A 99 12.90 -10.48 7.22
N GLN A 100 12.69 -10.88 8.46
CA GLN A 100 13.27 -12.09 9.05
C GLN A 100 12.63 -13.34 8.40
N GLU A 101 11.30 -13.47 8.38
CA GLU A 101 10.60 -14.54 7.65
C GLU A 101 11.06 -14.61 6.19
N MET A 102 11.13 -13.44 5.53
CA MET A 102 11.58 -13.36 4.14
C MET A 102 13.06 -13.71 3.96
N SER A 103 13.90 -13.61 4.96
CA SER A 103 15.32 -14.04 4.87
C SER A 103 15.46 -15.56 4.94
N GLU A 104 14.61 -16.21 5.70
CA GLU A 104 14.51 -17.67 5.78
C GLU A 104 13.94 -18.26 4.48
N ASP A 105 12.96 -17.57 3.88
CA ASP A 105 12.32 -17.94 2.61
C ASP A 105 13.14 -17.54 1.36
N ARG A 106 14.19 -16.71 1.51
CA ARG A 106 15.05 -16.26 0.40
C ARG A 106 15.75 -17.38 -0.35
N GLN A 107 15.93 -18.53 0.26
CA GLN A 107 16.51 -19.69 -0.41
C GLN A 107 15.56 -20.32 -1.44
N GLN A 108 14.28 -20.00 -1.45
CA GLN A 108 13.28 -20.57 -2.36
C GLN A 108 12.69 -19.57 -3.37
N ARG A 109 13.02 -18.28 -3.32
CA ARG A 109 12.46 -17.30 -4.27
C ARG A 109 12.94 -17.55 -5.67
N THR A 110 11.98 -17.66 -6.57
CA THR A 110 12.29 -17.73 -7.99
C THR A 110 12.83 -16.38 -8.48
N ARG A 111 13.74 -16.40 -9.45
CA ARG A 111 14.24 -15.18 -10.12
C ARG A 111 13.10 -14.30 -10.65
N GLN A 112 11.96 -14.90 -10.96
CA GLN A 112 10.77 -14.19 -11.45
C GLN A 112 10.12 -13.34 -10.36
N GLU A 113 9.99 -13.84 -9.13
CA GLU A 113 9.47 -13.10 -7.98
C GLU A 113 10.38 -11.94 -7.59
N GLU A 114 11.69 -12.12 -7.68
CA GLU A 114 12.64 -11.04 -7.43
C GLU A 114 12.49 -9.91 -8.46
N VAL A 115 12.36 -10.22 -9.74
CA VAL A 115 12.12 -9.24 -10.80
C VAL A 115 10.77 -8.54 -10.58
N PHE A 116 9.75 -9.28 -10.20
CA PHE A 116 8.43 -8.72 -9.90
C PHE A 116 8.48 -7.73 -8.73
N ASN A 117 9.17 -8.08 -7.65
CA ASN A 117 9.34 -7.17 -6.51
C ASN A 117 10.09 -5.88 -6.91
N ARG A 118 11.17 -6.00 -7.68
CA ARG A 118 11.88 -4.83 -8.21
C ARG A 118 10.99 -3.97 -9.13
N PHE A 119 10.14 -4.61 -9.94
CA PHE A 119 9.17 -3.91 -10.77
C PHE A 119 8.18 -3.10 -9.91
N LEU A 120 7.63 -3.66 -8.84
CA LEU A 120 6.70 -2.96 -7.95
C LEU A 120 7.35 -1.74 -7.27
N LEU A 121 8.62 -1.85 -6.85
CA LEU A 121 9.37 -0.71 -6.32
C LEU A 121 9.53 0.42 -7.36
N LEU A 122 9.78 0.06 -8.62
CA LEU A 122 9.86 1.05 -9.70
C LEU A 122 8.50 1.68 -10.00
N VAL A 123 7.41 0.90 -10.03
CA VAL A 123 6.04 1.42 -10.21
C VAL A 123 5.73 2.44 -9.13
N ASN A 124 5.99 2.10 -7.88
CA ASN A 124 5.76 3.01 -6.77
C ASN A 124 6.53 4.33 -6.91
N LYS A 125 7.79 4.24 -7.29
CA LYS A 125 8.65 5.42 -7.41
C LYS A 125 8.32 6.30 -8.62
N TYR A 126 7.91 5.69 -9.73
CA TYR A 126 7.87 6.39 -11.02
C TYR A 126 6.49 6.45 -11.68
N ALA A 127 5.46 5.71 -11.26
CA ALA A 127 4.18 5.61 -11.96
C ALA A 127 3.50 6.97 -12.22
N ILE A 128 3.70 7.94 -11.32
CA ILE A 128 3.15 9.29 -11.48
C ILE A 128 3.74 9.99 -12.72
N ARG A 129 5.02 9.78 -12.99
CA ARG A 129 5.74 10.44 -14.07
C ARG A 129 5.87 9.59 -15.32
N GLU A 130 6.02 8.27 -15.13
CA GLU A 130 6.36 7.32 -16.17
C GLU A 130 5.31 6.21 -16.27
N ARG A 131 4.61 6.15 -17.40
CA ARG A 131 3.54 5.17 -17.64
C ARG A 131 3.83 4.24 -18.80
N SER A 132 5.06 4.22 -19.30
CA SER A 132 5.47 3.36 -20.41
C SER A 132 6.09 2.07 -19.89
N ILE A 133 5.64 0.93 -20.41
CA ILE A 133 6.26 -0.37 -20.14
C ILE A 133 7.74 -0.39 -20.54
N VAL A 134 8.12 0.36 -21.58
CA VAL A 134 9.51 0.43 -22.05
C VAL A 134 10.40 0.97 -20.95
N PHE A 135 9.99 2.03 -20.25
CA PHE A 135 10.73 2.61 -19.13
C PHE A 135 11.04 1.57 -18.04
N TYR A 136 10.02 0.81 -17.61
CA TYR A 136 10.19 -0.20 -16.56
C TYR A 136 11.08 -1.37 -17.03
N ALA A 137 10.93 -1.78 -18.27
CA ALA A 137 11.74 -2.84 -18.86
C ALA A 137 13.22 -2.42 -18.92
N GLU A 138 13.52 -1.21 -19.36
CA GLU A 138 14.88 -0.66 -19.39
C GLU A 138 15.51 -0.58 -17.99
N LYS A 139 14.76 -0.11 -16.99
CA LYS A 139 15.22 -0.06 -15.59
C LYS A 139 15.52 -1.43 -14.99
N LEU A 140 14.87 -2.47 -15.49
CA LEU A 140 15.07 -3.85 -15.07
C LEU A 140 16.04 -4.63 -15.96
N TYR A 141 16.59 -4.00 -17.00
CA TYR A 141 17.44 -4.62 -18.02
C TYR A 141 16.76 -5.79 -18.74
N LEU A 142 15.46 -5.62 -19.04
CA LEU A 142 14.62 -6.62 -19.69
C LEU A 142 14.00 -6.05 -20.98
N THR A 143 13.52 -6.93 -21.86
CA THR A 143 12.68 -6.49 -22.98
C THR A 143 11.25 -6.24 -22.49
N PRO A 144 10.48 -5.30 -23.09
CA PRO A 144 9.08 -5.07 -22.73
C PRO A 144 8.21 -6.33 -22.84
N ARG A 145 8.48 -7.15 -23.84
CA ARG A 145 7.77 -8.42 -24.05
C ARG A 145 8.02 -9.42 -22.91
N TYR A 146 9.27 -9.57 -22.50
CA TYR A 146 9.63 -10.47 -21.40
C TYR A 146 9.03 -9.96 -20.08
N LEU A 147 9.15 -8.66 -19.79
CA LEU A 147 8.55 -8.07 -18.61
C LEU A 147 7.03 -8.28 -18.56
N SER A 148 6.31 -8.04 -19.68
CA SER A 148 4.87 -8.29 -19.76
C SER A 148 4.49 -9.73 -19.43
N THR A 149 5.22 -10.69 -19.99
CA THR A 149 4.97 -12.11 -19.77
C THR A 149 5.24 -12.48 -18.32
N LEU A 150 6.39 -12.06 -17.78
CA LEU A 150 6.79 -12.34 -16.40
C LEU A 150 5.79 -11.79 -15.39
N ILE A 151 5.45 -10.49 -15.49
CA ILE A 151 4.49 -9.85 -14.57
C ILE A 151 3.13 -10.55 -14.61
N ARG A 152 2.66 -10.90 -15.80
CA ARG A 152 1.38 -11.59 -15.94
C ARG A 152 1.40 -13.00 -15.36
N GLN A 153 2.48 -13.74 -15.54
CA GLN A 153 2.65 -15.09 -14.98
C GLN A 153 2.74 -15.06 -13.45
N THR A 154 3.48 -14.08 -12.89
CA THR A 154 3.71 -13.99 -11.44
C THR A 154 2.51 -13.42 -10.69
N SER A 155 1.78 -12.46 -11.27
CA SER A 155 0.73 -11.73 -10.56
C SER A 155 -0.68 -11.89 -11.11
N GLY A 156 -0.86 -12.55 -12.26
CA GLY A 156 -2.12 -12.62 -12.97
C GLY A 156 -2.57 -11.30 -13.65
N ARG A 157 -1.84 -10.19 -13.45
CA ARG A 157 -2.17 -8.84 -13.90
C ARG A 157 -1.15 -8.34 -14.92
N THR A 158 -1.54 -7.35 -15.73
CA THR A 158 -0.62 -6.72 -16.68
C THR A 158 0.26 -5.67 -15.99
N VAL A 159 1.40 -5.31 -16.62
CA VAL A 159 2.25 -4.18 -16.20
C VAL A 159 1.44 -2.89 -16.06
N MET A 160 0.54 -2.63 -17.02
CA MET A 160 -0.26 -1.41 -17.03
C MET A 160 -1.34 -1.40 -15.94
N ASP A 161 -1.84 -2.54 -15.52
CA ASP A 161 -2.79 -2.61 -14.39
C ASP A 161 -2.12 -2.13 -13.09
N TRP A 162 -0.88 -2.53 -12.86
CA TRP A 162 -0.09 -2.09 -11.70
C TRP A 162 0.23 -0.60 -11.74
N VAL A 163 0.66 -0.09 -12.90
CA VAL A 163 0.95 1.34 -13.09
C VAL A 163 -0.32 2.17 -12.93
N ASN A 164 -1.42 1.75 -13.54
CA ASN A 164 -2.70 2.43 -13.44
C ASN A 164 -3.22 2.46 -12.00
N GLU A 165 -3.10 1.34 -11.28
CA GLU A 165 -3.50 1.26 -9.87
C GLU A 165 -2.73 2.27 -9.02
N ALA A 166 -1.40 2.35 -9.16
CA ALA A 166 -0.59 3.30 -8.41
C ALA A 166 -0.99 4.76 -8.67
N VAL A 167 -1.25 5.12 -9.94
CA VAL A 167 -1.70 6.46 -10.32
C VAL A 167 -3.09 6.77 -9.75
N ILE A 168 -4.02 5.81 -9.80
CA ILE A 168 -5.38 5.99 -9.29
C ILE A 168 -5.40 6.12 -7.78
N GLN A 169 -4.59 5.36 -7.05
CA GLN A 169 -4.51 5.48 -5.60
C GLN A 169 -3.99 6.87 -5.19
N GLU A 170 -2.97 7.40 -5.86
CA GLU A 170 -2.49 8.75 -5.61
C GLU A 170 -3.55 9.81 -5.97
N ALA A 171 -4.25 9.63 -7.11
CA ALA A 171 -5.34 10.51 -7.49
C ALA A 171 -6.46 10.54 -6.44
N LYS A 172 -6.87 9.38 -5.94
CA LYS A 172 -7.88 9.25 -4.88
C LYS A 172 -7.45 9.95 -3.59
N LEU A 173 -6.18 9.80 -3.22
CA LEU A 173 -5.61 10.46 -2.05
C LEU A 173 -5.67 11.98 -2.18
N LEU A 174 -5.18 12.52 -3.30
CA LEU A 174 -5.21 13.97 -3.57
C LEU A 174 -6.64 14.53 -3.64
N LEU A 175 -7.58 13.78 -4.24
CA LEU A 175 -8.98 14.20 -4.33
C LEU A 175 -9.67 14.28 -2.96
N ARG A 176 -9.34 13.38 -2.03
CA ARG A 176 -9.97 13.33 -0.69
C ARG A 176 -9.29 14.19 0.36
N HIS A 177 -7.97 14.35 0.27
CA HIS A 177 -7.17 14.93 1.35
C HIS A 177 -6.45 16.22 0.97
N SER A 178 -6.84 16.85 -0.16
CA SER A 178 -6.32 18.16 -0.52
C SER A 178 -7.42 19.05 -1.08
N ASP A 179 -7.27 20.38 -0.92
CA ASP A 179 -8.15 21.39 -1.50
C ASP A 179 -7.79 21.72 -2.97
N LYS A 180 -6.86 20.96 -3.56
CA LYS A 180 -6.38 21.17 -4.93
C LYS A 180 -7.52 21.04 -5.93
N LEU A 181 -7.57 21.96 -6.88
CA LEU A 181 -8.50 21.86 -8.00
C LEU A 181 -8.13 20.69 -8.92
N VAL A 182 -9.10 20.13 -9.63
CA VAL A 182 -8.91 18.94 -10.49
C VAL A 182 -7.80 19.15 -11.52
N TYR A 183 -7.63 20.37 -12.05
CA TYR A 183 -6.55 20.63 -13.00
C TYR A 183 -5.16 20.62 -12.32
N GLN A 184 -5.05 21.09 -11.08
CA GLN A 184 -3.80 21.04 -10.31
C GLN A 184 -3.41 19.59 -9.98
N ILE A 185 -4.41 18.75 -9.66
CA ILE A 185 -4.18 17.32 -9.46
C ILE A 185 -3.72 16.65 -10.77
N ALA A 186 -4.32 17.04 -11.89
CA ALA A 186 -3.88 16.54 -13.21
C ALA A 186 -2.41 16.89 -13.49
N ASP A 187 -1.99 18.11 -13.16
CA ASP A 187 -0.61 18.57 -13.32
C ASP A 187 0.34 17.82 -12.39
N ASP A 188 0.00 17.68 -11.10
CA ASP A 188 0.78 16.92 -10.11
C ASP A 188 0.99 15.46 -10.54
N LEU A 189 -0.04 14.88 -11.14
CA LEU A 189 -0.03 13.51 -11.66
C LEU A 189 0.55 13.40 -13.07
N ASN A 190 1.15 14.45 -13.59
CA ASN A 190 1.79 14.49 -14.91
C ASN A 190 0.85 14.07 -16.06
N PHE A 191 -0.39 14.61 -16.07
CA PHE A 191 -1.29 14.50 -17.20
C PHE A 191 -1.17 15.73 -18.12
N PRO A 192 -1.34 15.55 -19.44
CA PRO A 192 -1.27 16.67 -20.40
C PRO A 192 -2.27 17.80 -20.11
N ASN A 193 -3.43 17.47 -19.56
CA ASN A 193 -4.46 18.40 -19.09
C ASN A 193 -5.53 17.68 -18.25
N ALA A 194 -6.41 18.48 -17.61
CA ALA A 194 -7.49 17.97 -16.78
C ALA A 194 -8.48 17.05 -17.53
N SER A 195 -8.74 17.28 -18.82
CA SER A 195 -9.67 16.45 -19.60
C SER A 195 -9.15 15.03 -19.78
N PHE A 196 -7.84 14.86 -20.03
CA PHE A 196 -7.22 13.54 -20.09
C PHE A 196 -7.26 12.83 -18.74
N PHE A 197 -6.96 13.55 -17.65
CA PHE A 197 -7.06 13.01 -16.29
C PHE A 197 -8.50 12.56 -15.97
N CYS A 198 -9.51 13.39 -16.23
CA CYS A 198 -10.91 13.04 -15.97
C CYS A 198 -11.34 11.79 -16.72
N LYS A 199 -10.99 11.68 -18.02
CA LYS A 199 -11.29 10.48 -18.81
C LYS A 199 -10.57 9.24 -18.28
N TYR A 200 -9.29 9.37 -17.92
CA TYR A 200 -8.49 8.30 -17.36
C TYR A 200 -9.06 7.82 -16.02
N PHE A 201 -9.34 8.74 -15.11
CA PHE A 201 -9.89 8.45 -13.80
C PHE A 201 -11.26 7.75 -13.92
N ARG A 202 -12.19 8.32 -14.72
CA ARG A 202 -13.51 7.73 -14.93
C ARG A 202 -13.44 6.33 -15.55
N ARG A 203 -12.56 6.11 -16.52
CA ARG A 203 -12.38 4.78 -17.14
C ARG A 203 -11.99 3.72 -16.12
N LEU A 204 -11.15 4.06 -15.13
CA LEU A 204 -10.58 3.10 -14.17
C LEU A 204 -11.38 2.98 -12.88
N THR A 205 -12.16 4.00 -12.52
CA THR A 205 -12.92 4.03 -11.25
C THR A 205 -14.43 3.98 -11.44
N GLY A 206 -14.92 4.21 -12.65
CA GLY A 206 -16.35 4.35 -12.96
C GLY A 206 -16.94 5.72 -12.65
N LYS A 207 -16.24 6.56 -11.88
CA LYS A 207 -16.69 7.88 -11.42
C LYS A 207 -15.78 8.98 -11.95
N THR A 208 -16.31 10.20 -12.09
CA THR A 208 -15.49 11.37 -12.36
C THR A 208 -14.69 11.77 -11.11
N PRO A 209 -13.58 12.52 -11.23
CA PRO A 209 -12.86 13.06 -10.09
C PRO A 209 -13.74 13.91 -9.16
N HIS A 210 -14.69 14.65 -9.72
CA HIS A 210 -15.61 15.49 -8.96
C HIS A 210 -16.61 14.66 -8.13
N GLU A 211 -17.29 13.69 -8.75
CA GLU A 211 -18.18 12.73 -8.08
C GLU A 211 -17.44 11.99 -6.95
N TYR A 212 -16.22 11.56 -7.23
CA TYR A 212 -15.40 10.86 -6.24
C TYR A 212 -15.05 11.72 -5.03
N ARG A 213 -14.77 13.03 -5.25
CA ARG A 213 -14.48 14.00 -4.18
C ARG A 213 -15.69 14.24 -3.29
N LEU A 214 -16.89 14.32 -3.87
CA LEU A 214 -18.14 14.53 -3.12
C LEU A 214 -18.62 13.27 -2.38
N GLY A 215 -18.00 12.12 -2.60
CA GLY A 215 -18.42 10.86 -1.98
C GLY A 215 -19.63 10.20 -2.65
N GLU A 216 -20.00 10.67 -3.83
CA GLU A 216 -21.14 10.17 -4.62
C GLU A 216 -20.83 8.83 -5.32
#